data_3737081ef822316b11608d5ddd7ae3d7
#
_entry.id   3737081ef822316b11608d5ddd7ae3d7
#
_cell.length_a   1.000
_cell.length_b   1.000
_cell.length_c   1.000
_cell.angle_alpha   90.00
_cell.angle_beta   90.00
_cell.angle_gamma   90.00
#
_symmetry.space_group_name_H-M   'P 1'
#
loop_
_entity.id
_entity.type
_entity.pdbx_description
1 polymer ?
#
loop_
_entity_poly.entity_id
_entity_poly.type
_entity_poly.pdbx_seq_one_letter_code
_entity_poly.pdbx_strand_id
1 'polypeptide(L)'
;MWIFEPHVAEAVFEQYISENNIEVLRDAWLDREYGIEKDGARIVAITTLAGDRIEGKIFIDATYEGDLMAAAGVSFAVGREPNATYGERANGVQKDLRQHDHFFTAQISPYKIEGDPTSGLLPRISPEPIAQNGTGDKRIQAYCFRMCLTHAPENRIPFEKPEGYDPTQYELMLRLLETGWREHFGKFDPAPNRKTDTNNHGPFSTDNIGFNYDYPEANYERRREIIKDHETYQKGLMYFLANDPRVPSDVREPMSKWGLPKDEFTDNGNWSHQLYIREGRRMVGEHVMTEHDCLGETDLKDSIGLGSYAMDSHHTQRYVTSEGFVQNEGDAGVPIKRPYPISYQAILPKRTETTNLLVPVALSSSHIAFGSIRMEPVFMILGQSAATAGAIAIDQSVDVQSVDYQQDLRPALLKAGQILEVKRKKK
;
A
#
# COMPACT_ATOMS: atom_id res chain seq x y z
N MET A 1 22.00 5.52 -5.06
CA MET A 1 21.11 4.82 -6.00
C MET A 1 19.80 4.57 -5.26
N TRP A 2 18.67 4.87 -5.86
CA TRP A 2 17.34 4.75 -5.21
C TRP A 2 16.54 3.57 -5.77
N ILE A 3 17.03 2.91 -6.83
CA ILE A 3 16.45 1.72 -7.44
C ILE A 3 17.51 0.62 -7.38
N PHE A 4 17.14 -0.55 -6.91
CA PHE A 4 18.02 -1.68 -6.64
C PHE A 4 17.28 -3.00 -6.97
N GLU A 5 18.04 -4.07 -7.06
CA GLU A 5 17.51 -5.41 -7.25
C GLU A 5 16.89 -5.93 -5.95
N PRO A 6 15.74 -6.63 -5.99
CA PRO A 6 15.06 -7.10 -4.77
C PRO A 6 15.93 -7.92 -3.82
N HIS A 7 16.71 -8.88 -4.33
CA HIS A 7 17.58 -9.71 -3.50
C HIS A 7 18.66 -8.90 -2.76
N VAL A 8 19.08 -7.74 -3.31
CA VAL A 8 20.05 -6.85 -2.64
C VAL A 8 19.42 -6.21 -1.40
N ALA A 9 18.17 -5.77 -1.49
CA ALA A 9 17.46 -5.23 -0.33
C ALA A 9 17.28 -6.30 0.76
N GLU A 10 16.87 -7.50 0.39
CA GLU A 10 16.71 -8.62 1.31
C GLU A 10 18.05 -8.93 2.03
N ALA A 11 19.14 -9.03 1.28
CA ALA A 11 20.46 -9.28 1.85
C ALA A 11 20.91 -8.19 2.86
N VAL A 12 20.54 -6.91 2.62
CA VAL A 12 20.84 -5.81 3.54
C VAL A 12 20.06 -5.97 4.85
N PHE A 13 18.78 -6.33 4.79
CA PHE A 13 17.98 -6.58 6.00
C PHE A 13 18.52 -7.79 6.78
N GLU A 14 18.84 -8.89 6.13
CA GLU A 14 19.45 -10.08 6.78
C GLU A 14 20.79 -9.72 7.42
N GLN A 15 21.59 -8.87 6.78
CA GLN A 15 22.83 -8.37 7.35
C GLN A 15 22.59 -7.57 8.64
N TYR A 16 21.63 -6.64 8.66
CA TYR A 16 21.28 -5.88 9.87
C TYR A 16 20.80 -6.77 11.01
N ILE A 17 19.99 -7.78 10.72
CA ILE A 17 19.53 -8.77 11.70
C ILE A 17 20.72 -9.49 12.32
N SER A 18 21.64 -10.01 11.48
CA SER A 18 22.83 -10.76 11.89
C SER A 18 23.82 -9.91 12.70
N GLU A 19 24.15 -8.71 12.21
CA GLU A 19 25.11 -7.81 12.86
C GLU A 19 24.64 -7.33 14.25
N ASN A 20 23.34 -7.24 14.46
CA ASN A 20 22.75 -6.78 15.71
C ASN A 20 22.22 -7.92 16.60
N ASN A 21 22.38 -9.18 16.19
CA ASN A 21 21.86 -10.35 16.91
C ASN A 21 20.37 -10.24 17.23
N ILE A 22 19.55 -9.79 16.24
CA ILE A 22 18.13 -9.66 16.40
C ILE A 22 17.48 -11.04 16.26
N GLU A 23 16.74 -11.46 17.28
CA GLU A 23 15.94 -12.69 17.19
C GLU A 23 14.75 -12.49 16.26
N VAL A 24 14.62 -13.36 15.27
CA VAL A 24 13.53 -13.33 14.29
C VAL A 24 12.77 -14.65 14.32
N LEU A 25 11.51 -14.61 14.68
CA LEU A 25 10.60 -15.75 14.60
C LEU A 25 9.88 -15.71 13.24
N ARG A 26 10.27 -16.60 12.35
CA ARG A 26 9.64 -16.71 11.02
C ARG A 26 8.38 -17.59 11.12
N ASP A 27 7.41 -17.33 10.23
CA ASP A 27 6.12 -18.03 10.19
C ASP A 27 5.32 -17.97 11.51
N ALA A 28 5.61 -16.97 12.34
CA ALA A 28 4.96 -16.73 13.62
C ALA A 28 3.68 -15.89 13.41
N TRP A 29 2.62 -16.51 12.90
CA TRP A 29 1.34 -15.86 12.61
C TRP A 29 0.57 -15.58 13.90
N LEU A 30 0.16 -14.32 14.11
CA LEU A 30 -0.63 -13.92 15.28
C LEU A 30 -1.98 -14.66 15.32
N ASP A 31 -2.35 -15.23 16.45
CA ASP A 31 -3.73 -15.61 16.70
C ASP A 31 -4.56 -14.33 16.96
N ARG A 32 -5.29 -13.89 15.93
CA ARG A 32 -6.04 -12.62 15.95
C ARG A 32 -7.33 -12.68 16.74
N GLU A 33 -7.83 -13.87 17.08
CA GLU A 33 -9.09 -14.05 17.79
C GLU A 33 -8.86 -14.17 19.31
N TYR A 34 -7.85 -14.93 19.73
CA TYR A 34 -7.63 -15.28 21.12
C TYR A 34 -6.22 -14.99 21.62
N GLY A 35 -5.32 -14.56 20.73
CA GLY A 35 -3.89 -14.44 21.02
C GLY A 35 -3.48 -13.17 21.76
N ILE A 36 -4.39 -12.30 22.19
CA ILE A 36 -4.03 -11.07 22.90
C ILE A 36 -4.39 -11.17 24.37
N GLU A 37 -3.37 -11.19 25.23
CA GLU A 37 -3.51 -11.12 26.67
C GLU A 37 -3.29 -9.70 27.17
N LYS A 38 -4.26 -9.13 27.90
CA LYS A 38 -4.19 -7.75 28.43
C LYS A 38 -4.45 -7.73 29.93
N ASP A 39 -3.76 -6.80 30.61
CA ASP A 39 -4.09 -6.34 31.96
C ASP A 39 -4.58 -4.88 31.84
N GLY A 40 -5.88 -4.67 31.96
CA GLY A 40 -6.50 -3.38 31.64
C GLY A 40 -6.23 -2.95 30.19
N ALA A 41 -5.62 -1.78 29.99
CA ALA A 41 -5.21 -1.28 28.69
C ALA A 41 -3.80 -1.73 28.26
N ARG A 42 -3.11 -2.56 29.06
CA ARG A 42 -1.74 -3.00 28.76
C ARG A 42 -1.74 -4.37 28.11
N ILE A 43 -1.08 -4.56 26.98
CA ILE A 43 -0.81 -5.87 26.41
C ILE A 43 0.29 -6.54 27.25
N VAL A 44 0.04 -7.76 27.72
CA VAL A 44 0.99 -8.55 28.52
C VAL A 44 1.73 -9.54 27.63
N ALA A 45 0.98 -10.22 26.76
CA ALA A 45 1.52 -11.20 25.83
C ALA A 45 0.69 -11.26 24.54
N ILE A 46 1.33 -11.79 23.49
CA ILE A 46 0.68 -12.21 22.27
C ILE A 46 0.92 -13.71 22.05
N THR A 47 -0.01 -14.40 21.41
CA THR A 47 0.11 -15.83 21.10
C THR A 47 0.02 -16.02 19.59
N THR A 48 0.86 -16.91 19.04
CA THR A 48 0.82 -17.29 17.63
C THR A 48 -0.18 -18.41 17.38
N LEU A 49 -0.56 -18.63 16.11
CA LEU A 49 -1.37 -19.79 15.71
C LEU A 49 -0.68 -21.13 16.00
N ALA A 50 0.64 -21.15 16.17
CA ALA A 50 1.40 -22.32 16.58
C ALA A 50 1.34 -22.56 18.10
N GLY A 51 0.80 -21.62 18.88
CA GLY A 51 0.68 -21.69 20.33
C GLY A 51 1.87 -21.06 21.09
N ASP A 52 2.81 -20.44 20.40
CA ASP A 52 3.92 -19.73 21.05
C ASP A 52 3.41 -18.47 21.71
N ARG A 53 3.62 -18.35 23.02
CA ARG A 53 3.26 -17.19 23.83
C ARG A 53 4.47 -16.28 24.01
N ILE A 54 4.36 -15.02 23.56
CA ILE A 54 5.45 -14.04 23.55
C ILE A 54 5.08 -12.88 24.50
N GLU A 55 5.83 -12.72 25.58
CA GLU A 55 5.67 -11.62 26.53
C GLU A 55 6.47 -10.39 26.07
N GLY A 56 5.93 -9.21 26.32
CA GLY A 56 6.60 -7.95 25.98
C GLY A 56 6.24 -6.81 26.91
N LYS A 57 7.24 -5.93 27.18
CA LYS A 57 6.96 -4.66 27.86
C LYS A 57 6.33 -3.65 26.93
N ILE A 58 6.82 -3.59 25.68
CA ILE A 58 6.32 -2.75 24.59
C ILE A 58 6.10 -3.62 23.36
N PHE A 59 5.08 -3.33 22.60
CA PHE A 59 4.77 -3.94 21.31
C PHE A 59 4.78 -2.89 20.21
N ILE A 60 5.22 -3.27 19.02
CA ILE A 60 5.22 -2.42 17.82
C ILE A 60 4.56 -3.21 16.69
N ASP A 61 3.40 -2.76 16.22
CA ASP A 61 2.75 -3.29 15.03
C ASP A 61 3.29 -2.56 13.79
N ALA A 62 4.31 -3.14 13.18
CA ALA A 62 4.92 -2.61 11.96
C ALA A 62 4.42 -3.35 10.69
N THR A 63 3.25 -3.96 10.75
CA THR A 63 2.64 -4.64 9.61
C THR A 63 1.80 -3.68 8.77
N TYR A 64 1.60 -4.01 7.48
CA TYR A 64 0.69 -3.26 6.61
C TYR A 64 -0.77 -3.43 7.01
N GLU A 65 -1.11 -4.56 7.64
CA GLU A 65 -2.47 -4.94 7.97
C GLU A 65 -2.95 -4.38 9.32
N GLY A 66 -2.03 -4.10 10.27
CA GLY A 66 -2.37 -3.68 11.62
C GLY A 66 -3.16 -4.74 12.39
N ASP A 67 -2.77 -6.01 12.25
CA ASP A 67 -3.52 -7.11 12.87
C ASP A 67 -3.39 -7.14 14.39
N LEU A 68 -2.19 -6.84 14.94
CA LEU A 68 -2.01 -6.73 16.39
C LEU A 68 -2.79 -5.54 16.94
N MET A 69 -2.74 -4.40 16.26
CA MET A 69 -3.51 -3.21 16.61
C MET A 69 -5.01 -3.52 16.73
N ALA A 70 -5.57 -4.15 15.69
CA ALA A 70 -6.99 -4.50 15.66
C ALA A 70 -7.37 -5.53 16.72
N ALA A 71 -6.57 -6.61 16.88
CA ALA A 71 -6.80 -7.65 17.86
C ALA A 71 -6.67 -7.16 19.30
N ALA A 72 -5.84 -6.13 19.55
CA ALA A 72 -5.72 -5.47 20.85
C ALA A 72 -6.91 -4.56 21.19
N GLY A 73 -7.88 -4.40 20.27
CA GLY A 73 -9.08 -3.56 20.47
C GLY A 73 -8.84 -2.07 20.25
N VAL A 74 -7.82 -1.71 19.46
CA VAL A 74 -7.56 -0.32 19.08
C VAL A 74 -8.51 0.08 17.94
N SER A 75 -9.05 1.29 18.03
CA SER A 75 -9.94 1.85 17.01
C SER A 75 -9.21 2.09 15.69
N PHE A 76 -9.85 1.73 14.58
CA PHE A 76 -9.32 1.93 13.23
C PHE A 76 -10.42 2.26 12.22
N ALA A 77 -10.02 2.79 11.07
CA ALA A 77 -10.87 3.01 9.91
C ALA A 77 -10.41 2.11 8.74
N VAL A 78 -11.34 1.74 7.87
CA VAL A 78 -11.11 1.09 6.58
C VAL A 78 -11.95 1.79 5.52
N GLY A 79 -11.40 1.96 4.32
CA GLY A 79 -12.06 2.70 3.25
C GLY A 79 -11.77 4.20 3.31
N ARG A 80 -12.63 4.99 2.68
CA ARG A 80 -12.45 6.44 2.53
C ARG A 80 -13.45 7.19 3.39
N GLU A 81 -12.96 8.06 4.27
CA GLU A 81 -13.84 8.94 5.05
C GLU A 81 -14.51 9.98 4.14
N PRO A 82 -15.74 10.42 4.44
CA PRO A 82 -16.29 11.61 3.80
C PRO A 82 -15.40 12.83 4.04
N ASN A 83 -15.29 13.72 3.05
CA ASN A 83 -14.57 14.99 3.21
C ASN A 83 -14.97 15.74 4.50
N ALA A 84 -16.24 15.67 4.88
CA ALA A 84 -16.76 16.35 6.05
C ALA A 84 -16.21 15.83 7.39
N THR A 85 -15.67 14.60 7.43
CA THR A 85 -15.19 14.00 8.69
C THR A 85 -14.04 14.80 9.31
N TYR A 86 -13.09 15.22 8.48
CA TYR A 86 -11.94 16.02 8.89
C TYR A 86 -11.87 17.39 8.21
N GLY A 87 -12.90 17.79 7.48
CA GLY A 87 -12.93 19.04 6.72
C GLY A 87 -12.00 19.03 5.50
N GLU A 88 -11.67 17.87 5.00
CA GLU A 88 -10.76 17.65 3.86
C GLU A 88 -11.44 17.93 2.52
N ARG A 89 -10.65 18.06 1.46
CA ARG A 89 -11.13 18.36 0.09
C ARG A 89 -10.93 17.18 -0.86
N ALA A 90 -9.91 16.37 -0.60
CA ALA A 90 -9.43 15.31 -1.50
C ALA A 90 -9.73 13.89 -1.02
N ASN A 91 -10.50 13.72 0.06
CA ASN A 91 -10.90 12.44 0.60
C ASN A 91 -12.22 11.93 -0.02
N GLY A 92 -12.63 10.71 0.31
CA GLY A 92 -13.84 10.09 -0.23
C GLY A 92 -13.73 9.80 -1.74
N VAL A 93 -14.89 9.67 -2.40
CA VAL A 93 -14.97 9.52 -3.86
C VAL A 93 -14.41 10.75 -4.56
N GLN A 94 -13.53 10.55 -5.56
CA GLN A 94 -12.88 11.62 -6.31
C GLN A 94 -12.87 11.31 -7.81
N LYS A 95 -13.66 12.06 -8.59
CA LYS A 95 -13.76 11.92 -10.05
C LYS A 95 -12.89 12.93 -10.80
N ASP A 96 -12.60 14.06 -10.17
CA ASP A 96 -12.03 15.23 -10.83
C ASP A 96 -10.57 15.52 -10.42
N LEU A 97 -10.11 15.03 -9.26
CA LEU A 97 -8.73 15.16 -8.81
C LEU A 97 -7.84 14.06 -9.42
N ARG A 98 -7.57 14.20 -10.71
CA ARG A 98 -6.77 13.24 -11.49
C ARG A 98 -5.30 13.60 -11.40
N GLN A 99 -4.48 12.69 -10.86
CA GLN A 99 -3.04 12.92 -10.72
C GLN A 99 -2.25 12.38 -11.90
N HIS A 100 -2.62 11.22 -12.44
CA HIS A 100 -1.92 10.54 -13.52
C HIS A 100 -2.82 10.38 -14.74
N ASP A 101 -2.21 10.10 -15.89
CA ASP A 101 -2.93 9.79 -17.14
C ASP A 101 -3.46 8.35 -17.15
N HIS A 102 -3.99 7.89 -16.01
CA HIS A 102 -4.49 6.52 -15.82
C HIS A 102 -6.00 6.39 -16.08
N PHE A 103 -6.58 7.32 -16.81
CA PHE A 103 -8.02 7.37 -17.13
C PHE A 103 -8.26 6.98 -18.59
N PHE A 104 -9.44 6.42 -18.87
CA PHE A 104 -9.85 6.18 -20.25
C PHE A 104 -10.13 7.52 -20.92
N THR A 105 -9.38 7.82 -21.98
CA THR A 105 -9.56 9.02 -22.83
C THR A 105 -10.44 8.71 -24.04
N ALA A 106 -10.59 7.45 -24.42
CA ALA A 106 -11.48 6.97 -25.46
C ALA A 106 -12.79 6.45 -24.87
N GLN A 107 -13.84 6.55 -25.65
CA GLN A 107 -15.17 6.01 -25.33
C GLN A 107 -15.17 4.50 -25.58
N ILE A 108 -14.97 3.71 -24.53
CA ILE A 108 -14.91 2.25 -24.59
C ILE A 108 -16.17 1.66 -23.95
N SER A 109 -16.81 0.72 -24.65
CA SER A 109 -17.98 0.01 -24.14
C SER A 109 -17.62 -0.87 -22.94
N PRO A 110 -18.38 -0.77 -21.81
CA PRO A 110 -18.17 -1.58 -20.63
C PRO A 110 -18.80 -2.97 -20.72
N TYR A 111 -19.58 -3.25 -21.76
CA TYR A 111 -20.45 -4.42 -21.84
C TYR A 111 -19.78 -5.59 -22.57
N LYS A 112 -20.18 -6.84 -22.28
CA LYS A 112 -19.66 -8.05 -22.93
C LYS A 112 -19.84 -8.00 -24.45
N ILE A 113 -21.02 -7.56 -24.91
CA ILE A 113 -21.27 -7.22 -26.31
C ILE A 113 -21.28 -5.70 -26.41
N GLU A 114 -20.45 -5.15 -27.28
CA GLU A 114 -20.30 -3.70 -27.39
C GLU A 114 -21.62 -3.02 -27.71
N GLY A 115 -21.92 -1.97 -26.94
CA GLY A 115 -23.15 -1.19 -27.09
C GLY A 115 -24.43 -1.87 -26.58
N ASP A 116 -24.36 -3.10 -26.08
CA ASP A 116 -25.51 -3.82 -25.52
C ASP A 116 -25.46 -3.95 -23.99
N PRO A 117 -26.14 -3.08 -23.23
CA PRO A 117 -26.22 -3.16 -21.78
C PRO A 117 -26.81 -4.47 -21.24
N THR A 118 -27.68 -5.15 -22.04
CA THR A 118 -28.31 -6.39 -21.60
C THR A 118 -27.37 -7.59 -21.60
N SER A 119 -26.22 -7.48 -22.27
CA SER A 119 -25.18 -8.52 -22.30
C SER A 119 -24.39 -8.65 -20.98
N GLY A 120 -24.57 -7.69 -20.07
CA GLY A 120 -23.84 -7.61 -18.81
C GLY A 120 -22.47 -6.95 -18.95
N LEU A 121 -21.86 -6.60 -17.81
CA LEU A 121 -20.58 -5.90 -17.75
C LEU A 121 -19.39 -6.85 -17.99
N LEU A 122 -18.34 -6.31 -18.56
CA LEU A 122 -17.03 -6.93 -18.58
C LEU A 122 -16.51 -7.11 -17.14
N PRO A 123 -15.61 -8.08 -16.91
CA PRO A 123 -14.99 -8.26 -15.59
C PRO A 123 -14.36 -6.96 -15.04
N ARG A 124 -14.35 -6.80 -13.73
CA ARG A 124 -13.73 -5.67 -13.02
C ARG A 124 -14.39 -4.31 -13.23
N ILE A 125 -15.62 -4.28 -13.69
CA ILE A 125 -16.44 -3.07 -13.78
C ILE A 125 -17.56 -3.16 -12.75
N SER A 126 -17.66 -2.16 -11.87
CA SER A 126 -18.71 -2.08 -10.85
C SER A 126 -20.07 -1.83 -11.50
N PRO A 127 -21.11 -2.57 -11.12
CA PRO A 127 -22.48 -2.28 -11.53
C PRO A 127 -23.07 -1.09 -10.76
N GLU A 128 -22.43 -0.66 -9.67
CA GLU A 128 -22.95 0.39 -8.80
C GLU A 128 -22.73 1.78 -9.42
N PRO A 129 -23.72 2.67 -9.30
CA PRO A 129 -23.57 4.06 -9.72
C PRO A 129 -22.44 4.74 -8.92
N ILE A 130 -21.69 5.59 -9.61
CA ILE A 130 -20.66 6.39 -8.94
C ILE A 130 -21.29 7.42 -8.00
N ALA A 131 -20.82 7.50 -6.76
CA ALA A 131 -21.27 8.48 -5.79
C ALA A 131 -20.77 9.90 -6.10
N GLN A 132 -21.25 10.89 -5.37
CA GLN A 132 -20.76 12.27 -5.47
C GLN A 132 -19.36 12.42 -4.88
N ASN A 133 -18.59 13.38 -5.39
CA ASN A 133 -17.28 13.71 -4.83
C ASN A 133 -17.36 14.01 -3.34
N GLY A 134 -16.39 13.54 -2.57
CA GLY A 134 -16.32 13.69 -1.13
C GLY A 134 -17.23 12.76 -0.33
N THR A 135 -17.99 11.87 -0.97
CA THR A 135 -18.75 10.82 -0.28
C THR A 135 -17.80 9.74 0.22
N GLY A 136 -17.91 9.37 1.50
CA GLY A 136 -17.16 8.25 2.06
C GLY A 136 -17.70 6.89 1.63
N ASP A 137 -16.84 5.90 1.58
CA ASP A 137 -17.20 4.51 1.35
C ASP A 137 -16.22 3.53 2.01
N LYS A 138 -16.47 2.23 1.91
CA LYS A 138 -15.60 1.17 2.44
C LYS A 138 -14.57 0.66 1.43
N ARG A 139 -14.49 1.28 0.27
CA ARG A 139 -13.54 0.89 -0.79
C ARG A 139 -12.16 1.42 -0.49
N ILE A 140 -11.16 0.66 -0.91
CA ILE A 140 -9.74 1.01 -0.79
C ILE A 140 -9.09 1.02 -2.17
N GLN A 141 -7.99 1.75 -2.27
CA GLN A 141 -7.20 1.81 -3.50
C GLN A 141 -6.66 0.43 -3.91
N ALA A 142 -6.58 0.19 -5.22
CA ALA A 142 -6.20 -1.10 -5.77
C ALA A 142 -4.80 -1.55 -5.36
N TYR A 143 -4.61 -2.87 -5.26
CA TYR A 143 -3.32 -3.52 -5.06
C TYR A 143 -2.76 -4.09 -6.36
N CYS A 144 -1.45 -4.28 -6.39
CA CYS A 144 -0.73 -5.04 -7.40
C CYS A 144 0.54 -5.63 -6.78
N PHE A 145 1.20 -6.55 -7.48
CA PHE A 145 2.59 -6.87 -7.18
C PHE A 145 3.52 -5.87 -7.87
N ARG A 146 4.52 -5.36 -7.16
CA ARG A 146 5.68 -4.71 -7.79
C ARG A 146 6.52 -5.82 -8.43
N MET A 147 6.59 -5.81 -9.77
CA MET A 147 7.28 -6.88 -10.49
C MET A 147 8.72 -6.49 -10.79
N CYS A 148 9.64 -7.41 -10.52
CA CYS A 148 10.95 -7.37 -11.14
C CYS A 148 10.87 -8.14 -12.46
N LEU A 149 11.13 -7.49 -13.58
CA LEU A 149 11.14 -8.11 -14.91
C LEU A 149 12.53 -7.96 -15.54
N THR A 150 12.83 -8.81 -16.52
CA THR A 150 14.08 -8.69 -17.30
C THR A 150 13.84 -8.98 -18.78
N HIS A 151 14.64 -8.35 -19.64
CA HIS A 151 14.75 -8.65 -21.05
C HIS A 151 16.11 -9.29 -21.42
N ALA A 152 16.94 -9.64 -20.41
CA ALA A 152 18.20 -10.32 -20.60
C ALA A 152 17.94 -11.80 -20.98
N PRO A 153 18.24 -12.27 -22.21
CA PRO A 153 17.83 -13.61 -22.65
C PRO A 153 18.39 -14.75 -21.78
N GLU A 154 19.58 -14.57 -21.22
CA GLU A 154 20.24 -15.56 -20.35
C GLU A 154 19.58 -15.67 -18.97
N ASN A 155 18.98 -14.58 -18.49
CA ASN A 155 18.36 -14.49 -17.16
C ASN A 155 16.83 -14.56 -17.20
N ARG A 156 16.22 -14.64 -18.38
CA ARG A 156 14.78 -14.51 -18.54
C ARG A 156 14.05 -15.86 -18.49
N ILE A 157 12.95 -15.89 -17.74
CA ILE A 157 11.89 -16.90 -17.80
C ILE A 157 10.72 -16.25 -18.55
N PRO A 158 10.30 -16.75 -19.73
CA PRO A 158 9.16 -16.21 -20.45
C PRO A 158 7.88 -16.25 -19.61
N PHE A 159 6.94 -15.33 -19.86
CA PHE A 159 5.64 -15.37 -19.21
C PHE A 159 4.87 -16.63 -19.60
N GLU A 160 4.62 -17.48 -18.61
CA GLU A 160 3.85 -18.71 -18.77
C GLU A 160 2.37 -18.44 -18.47
N LYS A 161 1.51 -19.30 -19.04
CA LYS A 161 0.07 -19.26 -18.78
C LYS A 161 -0.20 -19.70 -17.35
N PRO A 162 -0.69 -18.81 -16.46
CA PRO A 162 -0.94 -19.21 -15.07
C PRO A 162 -2.14 -20.14 -14.98
N GLU A 163 -2.16 -20.95 -13.92
CA GLU A 163 -3.33 -21.72 -13.55
C GLU A 163 -4.52 -20.75 -13.26
N GLY A 164 -5.71 -21.12 -13.72
CA GLY A 164 -6.90 -20.27 -13.62
C GLY A 164 -6.95 -19.10 -14.61
N TYR A 165 -6.05 -19.06 -15.61
CA TYR A 165 -6.07 -18.03 -16.65
C TYR A 165 -7.38 -18.02 -17.43
N ASP A 166 -8.02 -16.84 -17.46
CA ASP A 166 -9.21 -16.57 -18.26
C ASP A 166 -8.98 -15.32 -19.14
N PRO A 167 -8.88 -15.46 -20.47
CA PRO A 167 -8.63 -14.34 -21.38
C PRO A 167 -9.74 -13.28 -21.35
N THR A 168 -10.94 -13.62 -20.93
CA THR A 168 -12.07 -12.66 -20.84
C THR A 168 -11.79 -11.56 -19.81
N GLN A 169 -10.91 -11.81 -18.83
CA GLN A 169 -10.48 -10.82 -17.85
C GLN A 169 -9.76 -9.61 -18.48
N TYR A 170 -9.21 -9.78 -19.69
CA TYR A 170 -8.38 -8.78 -20.38
C TYR A 170 -9.09 -8.21 -21.64
N GLU A 171 -10.37 -8.48 -21.81
CA GLU A 171 -11.15 -7.95 -22.94
C GLU A 171 -11.16 -6.42 -22.96
N LEU A 172 -11.28 -5.79 -21.81
CA LEU A 172 -11.20 -4.34 -21.69
C LEU A 172 -9.80 -3.78 -22.08
N MET A 173 -8.73 -4.54 -21.78
CA MET A 173 -7.37 -4.20 -22.25
C MET A 173 -7.28 -4.29 -23.76
N LEU A 174 -7.87 -5.32 -24.37
CA LEU A 174 -7.89 -5.47 -25.83
C LEU A 174 -8.57 -4.26 -26.48
N ARG A 175 -9.76 -3.88 -26.02
CA ARG A 175 -10.49 -2.69 -26.50
C ARG A 175 -9.67 -1.41 -26.33
N LEU A 176 -8.95 -1.27 -25.22
CA LEU A 176 -8.04 -0.15 -25.03
C LEU A 176 -6.93 -0.12 -26.07
N LEU A 177 -6.32 -1.26 -26.37
CA LEU A 177 -5.28 -1.35 -27.40
C LEU A 177 -5.82 -1.04 -28.81
N GLU A 178 -7.07 -1.39 -29.10
CA GLU A 178 -7.77 -1.08 -30.36
C GLU A 178 -7.97 0.44 -30.57
N THR A 179 -8.02 1.24 -29.49
CA THR A 179 -8.02 2.71 -29.62
C THR A 179 -6.67 3.31 -30.04
N GLY A 180 -5.63 2.48 -30.13
CA GLY A 180 -4.27 2.92 -30.42
C GLY A 180 -3.43 3.26 -29.17
N TRP A 181 -3.94 3.04 -27.95
CA TRP A 181 -3.15 3.22 -26.72
C TRP A 181 -1.96 2.25 -26.68
N ARG A 182 -0.75 2.76 -26.33
CA ARG A 182 0.51 2.00 -26.39
C ARG A 182 1.44 2.21 -25.18
N GLU A 183 0.94 2.76 -24.08
CA GLU A 183 1.79 3.17 -22.95
C GLU A 183 2.03 2.05 -21.92
N HIS A 184 1.75 0.79 -22.23
CA HIS A 184 1.85 -0.35 -21.32
C HIS A 184 3.26 -0.60 -20.74
N PHE A 185 4.31 -0.02 -21.34
CA PHE A 185 5.68 -0.02 -20.80
C PHE A 185 6.01 1.22 -19.95
N GLY A 186 5.08 2.14 -19.73
CA GLY A 186 5.33 3.43 -19.10
C GLY A 186 5.91 3.37 -17.68
N LYS A 187 5.77 2.22 -17.00
CA LYS A 187 6.31 1.98 -15.65
C LYS A 187 7.19 0.72 -15.58
N PHE A 188 7.99 0.47 -16.60
CA PHE A 188 9.10 -0.47 -16.57
C PHE A 188 10.37 0.29 -16.18
N ASP A 189 10.40 0.81 -14.93
CA ASP A 189 11.48 1.66 -14.44
C ASP A 189 12.80 0.86 -14.36
N PRO A 190 13.91 1.33 -14.97
CA PRO A 190 15.13 0.54 -15.09
C PRO A 190 15.77 0.27 -13.71
N ALA A 191 16.09 -0.98 -13.44
CA ALA A 191 16.91 -1.45 -12.34
C ALA A 191 18.26 -1.99 -12.86
N PRO A 192 19.27 -2.18 -11.99
CA PRO A 192 20.53 -2.80 -12.39
C PRO A 192 20.34 -4.14 -13.11
N ASN A 193 21.37 -4.57 -13.86
CA ASN A 193 21.44 -5.85 -14.54
C ASN A 193 20.30 -6.13 -15.55
N ARG A 194 19.83 -5.06 -16.24
CA ARG A 194 18.74 -5.12 -17.24
C ARG A 194 17.42 -5.63 -16.66
N LYS A 195 17.19 -5.35 -15.39
CA LYS A 195 15.93 -5.58 -14.68
C LYS A 195 15.09 -4.33 -14.61
N THR A 196 13.89 -4.46 -14.07
CA THR A 196 12.97 -3.34 -13.82
C THR A 196 12.38 -3.40 -12.43
N ASP A 197 11.96 -2.23 -11.93
CA ASP A 197 10.92 -2.11 -10.94
C ASP A 197 9.62 -1.74 -11.69
N THR A 198 8.75 -2.72 -11.90
CA THR A 198 7.55 -2.54 -12.73
C THR A 198 6.33 -2.33 -11.86
N ASN A 199 5.62 -1.21 -12.10
CA ASN A 199 4.41 -0.81 -11.41
C ASN A 199 3.22 -0.69 -12.39
N ASN A 200 2.05 -0.29 -11.88
CA ASN A 200 0.87 0.01 -12.71
C ASN A 200 1.10 1.23 -13.61
N HIS A 201 0.54 1.19 -14.80
CA HIS A 201 0.47 2.35 -15.71
C HIS A 201 -0.73 2.23 -16.65
N GLY A 202 -1.40 3.36 -16.87
CA GLY A 202 -2.55 3.46 -17.77
C GLY A 202 -3.90 3.07 -17.15
N PRO A 203 -4.98 3.23 -17.92
CA PRO A 203 -6.35 3.02 -17.43
C PRO A 203 -6.71 1.55 -17.17
N PHE A 204 -6.02 0.61 -17.83
CA PHE A 204 -6.05 -0.81 -17.53
C PHE A 204 -4.61 -1.28 -17.31
N SER A 205 -4.29 -1.76 -16.12
CA SER A 205 -2.92 -1.99 -15.67
C SER A 205 -2.81 -3.22 -14.76
N THR A 206 -1.69 -3.34 -14.08
CA THR A 206 -1.45 -4.35 -13.05
C THR A 206 -2.28 -4.15 -11.79
N ASP A 207 -2.83 -2.95 -11.56
CA ASP A 207 -3.76 -2.70 -10.47
C ASP A 207 -5.05 -3.52 -10.65
N ASN A 208 -5.31 -4.41 -9.70
CA ASN A 208 -6.49 -5.27 -9.69
C ASN A 208 -7.67 -4.55 -9.02
N ILE A 209 -8.20 -3.53 -9.72
CA ILE A 209 -9.20 -2.60 -9.20
C ILE A 209 -10.45 -3.33 -8.72
N GLY A 210 -10.84 -3.10 -7.46
CA GLY A 210 -12.08 -3.61 -6.87
C GLY A 210 -12.03 -5.03 -6.31
N PHE A 211 -10.84 -5.69 -6.30
CA PHE A 211 -10.69 -7.07 -5.85
C PHE A 211 -10.03 -7.24 -4.48
N ASN A 212 -9.88 -6.16 -3.72
CA ASN A 212 -9.16 -6.12 -2.45
C ASN A 212 -9.97 -5.51 -1.28
N TYR A 213 -11.23 -5.15 -1.48
CA TYR A 213 -11.99 -4.38 -0.48
C TYR A 213 -12.15 -5.08 0.86
N ASP A 214 -12.25 -6.39 0.89
CA ASP A 214 -12.36 -7.20 2.09
C ASP A 214 -10.98 -7.58 2.70
N TYR A 215 -9.86 -7.36 2.00
CA TYR A 215 -8.53 -7.75 2.45
C TYR A 215 -8.16 -7.23 3.86
N PRO A 216 -8.41 -5.96 4.22
CA PRO A 216 -7.98 -5.43 5.52
C PRO A 216 -8.58 -6.19 6.71
N GLU A 217 -9.84 -6.61 6.61
CA GLU A 217 -10.57 -7.28 7.69
C GLU A 217 -10.72 -8.80 7.49
N ALA A 218 -10.26 -9.33 6.34
CA ALA A 218 -10.32 -10.75 6.03
C ALA A 218 -9.45 -11.60 6.97
N ASN A 219 -9.85 -12.84 7.21
CA ASN A 219 -9.01 -13.82 7.87
C ASN A 219 -7.82 -14.24 6.98
N TYR A 220 -6.86 -14.98 7.53
CA TYR A 220 -5.66 -15.38 6.78
C TYR A 220 -5.94 -16.23 5.55
N GLU A 221 -6.96 -17.09 5.60
CA GLU A 221 -7.37 -17.92 4.46
C GLU A 221 -7.88 -17.03 3.32
N ARG A 222 -8.83 -16.13 3.62
CA ARG A 222 -9.38 -15.20 2.64
C ARG A 222 -8.32 -14.26 2.07
N ARG A 223 -7.38 -13.79 2.88
CA ARG A 223 -6.26 -12.99 2.38
C ARG A 223 -5.39 -13.77 1.39
N ARG A 224 -5.10 -15.05 1.67
CA ARG A 224 -4.36 -15.92 0.72
C ARG A 224 -5.10 -16.08 -0.61
N GLU A 225 -6.42 -16.23 -0.58
CA GLU A 225 -7.23 -16.25 -1.81
C GLU A 225 -7.10 -14.94 -2.59
N ILE A 226 -7.25 -13.78 -1.92
CA ILE A 226 -7.12 -12.46 -2.55
C ILE A 226 -5.71 -12.29 -3.15
N ILE A 227 -4.67 -12.68 -2.44
CA ILE A 227 -3.28 -12.64 -2.93
C ILE A 227 -3.15 -13.51 -4.20
N LYS A 228 -3.70 -14.73 -4.17
CA LYS A 228 -3.67 -15.65 -5.30
C LYS A 228 -4.44 -15.11 -6.52
N ASP A 229 -5.58 -14.48 -6.31
CA ASP A 229 -6.35 -13.82 -7.36
C ASP A 229 -5.55 -12.68 -8.02
N HIS A 230 -4.85 -11.86 -7.21
CA HIS A 230 -3.98 -10.80 -7.73
C HIS A 230 -2.80 -11.37 -8.52
N GLU A 231 -2.16 -12.44 -8.03
CA GLU A 231 -1.08 -13.13 -8.73
C GLU A 231 -1.57 -13.68 -10.08
N THR A 232 -2.70 -14.40 -10.08
CA THR A 232 -3.28 -14.99 -11.29
C THR A 232 -3.66 -13.91 -12.31
N TYR A 233 -4.29 -12.81 -11.84
CA TYR A 233 -4.62 -11.68 -12.70
C TYR A 233 -3.38 -11.05 -13.32
N GLN A 234 -2.36 -10.76 -12.53
CA GLN A 234 -1.21 -10.01 -13.01
C GLN A 234 -0.28 -10.88 -13.89
N LYS A 235 -0.02 -12.13 -13.53
CA LYS A 235 0.66 -13.10 -14.38
C LYS A 235 -0.09 -13.32 -15.69
N GLY A 236 -1.43 -13.43 -15.60
CA GLY A 236 -2.28 -13.60 -16.76
C GLY A 236 -2.28 -12.38 -17.68
N LEU A 237 -2.21 -11.16 -17.16
CA LEU A 237 -2.07 -9.93 -17.95
C LEU A 237 -0.75 -9.93 -18.74
N MET A 238 0.35 -10.30 -18.09
CA MET A 238 1.66 -10.38 -18.77
C MET A 238 1.65 -11.46 -19.85
N TYR A 239 1.08 -12.62 -19.55
CA TYR A 239 0.91 -13.68 -20.53
C TYR A 239 0.04 -13.25 -21.70
N PHE A 240 -1.11 -12.61 -21.44
CA PHE A 240 -2.03 -12.10 -22.47
C PHE A 240 -1.32 -11.13 -23.41
N LEU A 241 -0.65 -10.12 -22.88
CA LEU A 241 0.04 -9.11 -23.68
C LEU A 241 1.18 -9.70 -24.52
N ALA A 242 1.83 -10.75 -24.05
CA ALA A 242 2.96 -11.39 -24.73
C ALA A 242 2.55 -12.47 -25.74
N ASN A 243 1.38 -13.10 -25.59
CA ASN A 243 1.07 -14.35 -26.32
C ASN A 243 -0.29 -14.35 -27.03
N ASP A 244 -1.30 -13.56 -26.60
CA ASP A 244 -2.64 -13.63 -27.21
C ASP A 244 -2.59 -13.08 -28.66
N PRO A 245 -3.05 -13.85 -29.67
CA PRO A 245 -2.98 -13.42 -31.07
C PRO A 245 -3.86 -12.19 -31.39
N ARG A 246 -4.82 -11.85 -30.55
CA ARG A 246 -5.65 -10.64 -30.70
C ARG A 246 -4.91 -9.37 -30.31
N VAL A 247 -3.88 -9.48 -29.46
CA VAL A 247 -3.04 -8.34 -29.09
C VAL A 247 -2.24 -7.87 -30.31
N PRO A 248 -2.26 -6.57 -30.66
CA PRO A 248 -1.50 -6.02 -31.78
C PRO A 248 -0.03 -6.42 -31.75
N SER A 249 0.55 -6.74 -32.91
CA SER A 249 1.92 -7.26 -32.99
C SER A 249 2.96 -6.27 -32.46
N ASP A 250 2.72 -4.98 -32.61
CA ASP A 250 3.57 -3.89 -32.08
C ASP A 250 3.57 -3.80 -30.55
N VAL A 251 2.62 -4.46 -29.86
CA VAL A 251 2.59 -4.67 -28.41
C VAL A 251 3.13 -6.04 -28.06
N ARG A 252 2.61 -7.08 -28.71
CA ARG A 252 2.90 -8.48 -28.38
C ARG A 252 4.37 -8.84 -28.58
N GLU A 253 4.97 -8.45 -29.70
CA GLU A 253 6.36 -8.78 -30.01
C GLU A 253 7.37 -8.14 -29.04
N PRO A 254 7.27 -6.84 -28.68
CA PRO A 254 8.09 -6.28 -27.61
C PRO A 254 7.84 -6.94 -26.26
N MET A 255 6.57 -7.20 -25.86
CA MET A 255 6.23 -7.80 -24.57
C MET A 255 6.78 -9.24 -24.46
N SER A 256 6.80 -10.02 -25.54
CA SER A 256 7.35 -11.37 -25.56
C SER A 256 8.85 -11.45 -25.28
N LYS A 257 9.57 -10.31 -25.35
CA LYS A 257 10.99 -10.20 -24.99
C LYS A 257 11.24 -9.99 -23.50
N TRP A 258 10.21 -9.74 -22.72
CA TRP A 258 10.27 -9.61 -21.27
C TRP A 258 9.88 -10.91 -20.57
N GLY A 259 10.27 -11.04 -19.31
CA GLY A 259 9.90 -12.16 -18.44
C GLY A 259 10.42 -11.98 -17.03
N LEU A 260 10.26 -13.02 -16.22
CA LEU A 260 10.73 -13.03 -14.83
C LEU A 260 12.25 -13.31 -14.79
N PRO A 261 13.03 -12.66 -13.91
CA PRO A 261 14.45 -12.96 -13.77
C PRO A 261 14.66 -14.24 -12.96
N LYS A 262 15.59 -15.11 -13.45
CA LYS A 262 15.92 -16.38 -12.80
C LYS A 262 16.59 -16.22 -11.43
N ASP A 263 17.18 -15.07 -11.18
CA ASP A 263 18.00 -14.76 -9.99
C ASP A 263 17.27 -13.91 -8.96
N GLU A 264 15.97 -13.64 -9.12
CA GLU A 264 15.15 -12.96 -8.15
C GLU A 264 14.04 -13.87 -7.63
N PHE A 265 13.72 -13.76 -6.33
CA PHE A 265 12.63 -14.52 -5.69
C PHE A 265 12.68 -16.02 -5.99
N THR A 266 13.88 -16.60 -5.91
CA THR A 266 14.15 -18.00 -6.34
C THR A 266 13.42 -19.03 -5.50
N ASP A 267 13.04 -18.69 -4.29
CA ASP A 267 12.26 -19.47 -3.34
C ASP A 267 10.72 -19.32 -3.51
N ASN A 268 10.28 -18.39 -4.37
CA ASN A 268 8.85 -18.11 -4.63
C ASN A 268 8.50 -18.16 -6.14
N GLY A 269 9.13 -19.07 -6.88
CA GLY A 269 8.86 -19.22 -8.32
C GLY A 269 9.18 -17.96 -9.14
N ASN A 270 10.18 -17.21 -8.75
CA ASN A 270 10.65 -15.97 -9.36
C ASN A 270 9.60 -14.83 -9.38
N TRP A 271 8.62 -14.92 -8.49
CA TRP A 271 7.56 -13.93 -8.29
C TRP A 271 7.72 -13.20 -6.97
N SER A 272 7.42 -11.88 -6.92
CA SER A 272 7.51 -11.08 -5.71
C SER A 272 6.76 -11.72 -4.53
N HIS A 273 7.39 -11.78 -3.36
CA HIS A 273 6.80 -12.37 -2.15
C HIS A 273 5.58 -11.59 -1.66
N GLN A 274 5.64 -10.26 -1.76
CA GLN A 274 4.66 -9.36 -1.14
C GLN A 274 3.72 -8.76 -2.18
N LEU A 275 2.42 -8.95 -1.98
CA LEU A 275 1.41 -8.10 -2.58
C LEU A 275 1.58 -6.66 -2.04
N TYR A 276 1.63 -5.66 -2.90
CA TYR A 276 1.80 -4.26 -2.50
C TYR A 276 0.50 -3.74 -1.88
N ILE A 277 0.43 -3.81 -0.56
CA ILE A 277 -0.68 -3.32 0.25
C ILE A 277 -0.53 -1.81 0.39
N ARG A 278 -1.16 -1.06 -0.50
CA ARG A 278 -1.08 0.41 -0.49
C ARG A 278 -1.82 1.04 0.68
N GLU A 279 -2.85 0.36 1.15
CA GLU A 279 -3.70 0.81 2.25
C GLU A 279 -4.47 -0.37 2.82
N GLY A 280 -4.62 -0.38 4.14
CA GLY A 280 -5.41 -1.38 4.85
C GLY A 280 -6.21 -0.71 5.96
N ARG A 281 -6.07 -1.21 7.18
CA ARG A 281 -6.55 -0.49 8.37
C ARG A 281 -5.68 0.75 8.60
N ARG A 282 -6.29 1.83 9.02
CA ARG A 282 -5.61 3.03 9.54
C ARG A 282 -6.10 3.27 10.96
N MET A 283 -5.19 3.37 11.91
CA MET A 283 -5.53 3.63 13.30
C MET A 283 -6.34 4.92 13.46
N VAL A 284 -7.22 4.97 14.44
CA VAL A 284 -7.86 6.22 14.94
C VAL A 284 -7.33 6.46 16.36
N GLY A 285 -6.11 7.00 16.43
CA GLY A 285 -5.32 7.17 17.66
C GLY A 285 -5.50 8.53 18.33
N GLU A 286 -4.43 8.97 19.02
CA GLU A 286 -4.43 10.25 19.76
C GLU A 286 -4.46 11.46 18.82
N HIS A 287 -3.85 11.39 17.64
CA HIS A 287 -3.94 12.36 16.56
C HIS A 287 -4.14 11.66 15.23
N VAL A 288 -5.10 12.11 14.44
CA VAL A 288 -5.30 11.64 13.07
C VAL A 288 -4.62 12.62 12.11
N MET A 289 -3.56 12.17 11.42
CA MET A 289 -2.94 12.95 10.35
C MET A 289 -3.94 13.16 9.21
N THR A 290 -4.07 14.38 8.74
CA THR A 290 -5.04 14.79 7.72
C THR A 290 -4.39 15.50 6.55
N GLU A 291 -5.16 15.77 5.48
CA GLU A 291 -4.76 16.64 4.37
C GLU A 291 -4.16 17.97 4.87
N HIS A 292 -4.72 18.56 5.93
CA HIS A 292 -4.27 19.83 6.51
C HIS A 292 -2.86 19.74 7.07
N ASP A 293 -2.53 18.62 7.75
CA ASP A 293 -1.17 18.37 8.24
C ASP A 293 -0.18 18.22 7.09
N CYS A 294 -0.53 17.44 6.07
CA CYS A 294 0.31 17.22 4.89
C CYS A 294 0.57 18.52 4.10
N LEU A 295 -0.39 19.43 4.06
CA LEU A 295 -0.25 20.74 3.42
C LEU A 295 0.47 21.78 4.28
N GLY A 296 0.75 21.45 5.56
CA GLY A 296 1.40 22.36 6.51
C GLY A 296 0.47 23.50 6.96
N GLU A 297 -0.83 23.24 6.99
CA GLU A 297 -1.86 24.16 7.49
C GLU A 297 -2.02 24.08 9.02
N THR A 298 -1.43 23.05 9.64
CA THR A 298 -1.40 22.83 11.10
C THR A 298 -0.01 23.11 11.68
N ASP A 299 0.09 23.27 12.99
CA ASP A 299 1.35 23.54 13.70
C ASP A 299 1.68 22.39 14.66
N LEU A 300 2.12 21.26 14.11
CA LEU A 300 2.54 20.09 14.87
C LEU A 300 3.86 20.35 15.61
N LYS A 301 3.92 20.04 16.92
CA LYS A 301 5.06 20.31 17.80
C LYS A 301 5.86 19.07 18.20
N ASP A 302 5.40 17.90 17.79
CA ASP A 302 5.90 16.59 18.22
C ASP A 302 6.34 15.73 17.02
N SER A 303 7.08 16.36 16.09
CA SER A 303 7.56 15.71 14.85
C SER A 303 8.50 14.54 15.15
N ILE A 304 8.16 13.37 14.65
CA ILE A 304 9.03 12.17 14.70
C ILE A 304 9.64 11.81 13.34
N GLY A 305 9.39 12.59 12.32
CA GLY A 305 9.90 12.43 10.97
C GLY A 305 9.20 13.36 10.00
N LEU A 306 9.63 13.34 8.74
CA LEU A 306 9.04 14.18 7.70
C LEU A 306 8.48 13.33 6.57
N GLY A 307 7.26 13.65 6.14
CA GLY A 307 6.69 13.22 4.86
C GLY A 307 6.90 14.29 3.78
N SER A 308 6.94 13.90 2.51
CA SER A 308 7.12 14.85 1.40
C SER A 308 6.55 14.36 0.06
N TYR A 309 6.06 13.15 -0.01
CA TYR A 309 5.42 12.61 -1.21
C TYR A 309 4.07 13.28 -1.44
N ALA A 310 3.63 13.41 -2.69
CA ALA A 310 2.28 13.87 -2.98
C ALA A 310 1.25 12.98 -2.25
N MET A 311 0.13 13.53 -1.84
CA MET A 311 -0.99 12.70 -1.44
C MET A 311 -1.49 12.00 -2.69
N ASP A 312 -1.26 10.69 -2.77
CA ASP A 312 -1.43 9.85 -3.93
C ASP A 312 -2.28 8.62 -3.59
N SER A 313 -3.49 8.61 -4.12
CA SER A 313 -4.39 7.46 -4.06
C SER A 313 -4.47 6.82 -5.44
N HIS A 314 -4.43 5.50 -5.50
CA HIS A 314 -4.66 4.75 -6.74
C HIS A 314 -6.16 4.56 -7.01
N HIS A 315 -6.48 4.09 -8.22
CA HIS A 315 -7.86 3.77 -8.57
C HIS A 315 -8.52 2.85 -7.53
N THR A 316 -9.73 3.24 -7.14
CA THR A 316 -10.53 2.51 -6.17
C THR A 316 -11.58 1.67 -6.86
N GLN A 317 -12.19 2.19 -7.92
CA GLN A 317 -13.21 1.47 -8.68
C GLN A 317 -13.15 1.79 -10.18
N ARG A 318 -13.73 0.90 -10.96
CA ARG A 318 -14.06 1.12 -12.37
C ARG A 318 -15.56 1.09 -12.51
N TYR A 319 -16.13 2.04 -13.21
CA TYR A 319 -17.59 2.25 -13.27
C TYR A 319 -18.06 2.59 -14.68
N VAL A 320 -19.39 2.61 -14.88
CA VAL A 320 -20.02 3.06 -16.12
C VAL A 320 -20.45 4.51 -15.97
N THR A 321 -19.99 5.38 -16.87
CA THR A 321 -20.38 6.80 -16.89
C THR A 321 -21.85 6.97 -17.28
N SER A 322 -22.41 8.17 -17.08
CA SER A 322 -23.77 8.52 -17.53
C SER A 322 -23.97 8.38 -19.04
N GLU A 323 -22.89 8.46 -19.82
CA GLU A 323 -22.91 8.29 -21.27
C GLU A 323 -22.76 6.84 -21.71
N GLY A 324 -22.61 5.88 -20.77
CA GLY A 324 -22.56 4.45 -21.06
C GLY A 324 -21.14 3.93 -21.39
N PHE A 325 -20.08 4.65 -21.04
CA PHE A 325 -18.68 4.25 -21.26
C PHE A 325 -17.99 3.91 -19.95
N VAL A 326 -16.91 3.11 -20.03
CA VAL A 326 -16.11 2.75 -18.87
C VAL A 326 -15.23 3.91 -18.42
N GLN A 327 -15.09 4.10 -17.11
CA GLN A 327 -14.12 5.01 -16.51
C GLN A 327 -13.62 4.49 -15.16
N ASN A 328 -12.43 4.93 -14.77
CA ASN A 328 -11.83 4.68 -13.45
C ASN A 328 -12.11 5.85 -12.50
N GLU A 329 -12.09 5.59 -11.19
CA GLU A 329 -12.22 6.59 -10.13
C GLU A 329 -11.28 6.26 -8.96
N GLY A 330 -10.76 7.30 -8.31
CA GLY A 330 -10.00 7.21 -7.07
C GLY A 330 -8.51 7.52 -7.20
N ASP A 331 -7.97 7.69 -8.41
CA ASP A 331 -6.59 8.17 -8.64
C ASP A 331 -6.51 9.67 -8.34
N ALA A 332 -6.67 9.99 -7.04
CA ALA A 332 -6.67 11.36 -6.55
C ALA A 332 -5.25 11.76 -6.15
N GLY A 333 -4.82 12.93 -6.61
CA GLY A 333 -3.50 13.44 -6.30
C GLY A 333 -3.49 14.90 -5.88
N VAL A 334 -2.79 15.17 -4.77
CA VAL A 334 -2.56 16.54 -4.29
C VAL A 334 -1.05 16.74 -4.06
N PRO A 335 -0.41 17.65 -4.80
CA PRO A 335 1.03 17.86 -4.69
C PRO A 335 1.40 18.49 -3.35
N ILE A 336 2.47 17.98 -2.73
CA ILE A 336 3.05 18.54 -1.50
C ILE A 336 4.17 19.52 -1.89
N LYS A 337 4.01 20.78 -1.49
CA LYS A 337 4.97 21.86 -1.86
C LYS A 337 6.28 21.81 -1.07
N ARG A 338 6.27 21.21 0.13
CA ARG A 338 7.44 21.10 1.00
C ARG A 338 7.20 19.96 2.01
N PRO A 339 8.27 19.34 2.54
CA PRO A 339 8.13 18.34 3.57
C PRO A 339 7.33 18.86 4.77
N TYR A 340 6.54 17.98 5.36
CA TYR A 340 5.69 18.26 6.53
C TYR A 340 6.05 17.33 7.70
N PRO A 341 5.87 17.75 8.95
CA PRO A 341 6.11 16.92 10.11
C PRO A 341 5.03 15.83 10.27
N ILE A 342 5.43 14.66 10.76
CA ILE A 342 4.51 13.61 11.20
C ILE A 342 4.52 13.59 12.72
N SER A 343 3.34 13.69 13.35
CA SER A 343 3.18 13.74 14.80
C SER A 343 3.53 12.42 15.47
N TYR A 344 4.17 12.47 16.63
CA TYR A 344 4.34 11.30 17.51
C TYR A 344 3.01 10.67 17.88
N GLN A 345 1.99 11.50 18.13
CA GLN A 345 0.64 11.03 18.47
C GLN A 345 -0.02 10.23 17.35
N ALA A 346 0.45 10.36 16.10
CA ALA A 346 -0.08 9.59 14.98
C ALA A 346 0.28 8.09 15.03
N ILE A 347 1.31 7.70 15.78
CA ILE A 347 1.67 6.30 15.99
C ILE A 347 1.21 5.75 17.34
N LEU A 348 0.45 6.53 18.12
CA LEU A 348 -0.06 6.17 19.44
C LEU A 348 -1.55 5.81 19.39
N PRO A 349 -1.93 4.60 19.83
CA PRO A 349 -3.33 4.32 20.18
C PRO A 349 -3.83 5.27 21.25
N LYS A 350 -5.15 5.47 21.35
CA LYS A 350 -5.73 6.16 22.49
C LYS A 350 -5.34 5.45 23.79
N ARG A 351 -4.95 6.22 24.80
CA ARG A 351 -4.50 5.66 26.08
C ARG A 351 -5.52 4.74 26.74
N THR A 352 -6.80 4.99 26.52
CA THR A 352 -7.89 4.14 27.04
C THR A 352 -7.98 2.78 26.37
N GLU A 353 -7.37 2.64 25.19
CA GLU A 353 -7.39 1.41 24.39
C GLU A 353 -6.14 0.57 24.65
N THR A 354 -4.93 1.19 24.56
CA THR A 354 -3.66 0.49 24.76
C THR A 354 -2.57 1.43 25.20
N THR A 355 -1.79 1.04 26.26
CA THR A 355 -0.76 1.90 26.88
C THR A 355 0.67 1.53 26.49
N ASN A 356 0.89 0.44 25.77
CA ASN A 356 2.22 -0.08 25.42
C ASN A 356 2.34 -0.60 23.99
N LEU A 357 1.51 -0.09 23.08
CA LEU A 357 1.55 -0.40 21.65
C LEU A 357 1.91 0.85 20.85
N LEU A 358 2.75 0.68 19.83
CA LEU A 358 3.07 1.71 18.82
C LEU A 358 2.77 1.16 17.43
N VAL A 359 2.22 2.00 16.53
CA VAL A 359 1.74 1.56 15.22
C VAL A 359 2.32 2.47 14.12
N PRO A 360 3.56 2.24 13.66
CA PRO A 360 4.25 3.12 12.72
C PRO A 360 3.82 2.96 11.26
N VAL A 361 3.13 1.87 10.87
CA VAL A 361 2.74 1.58 9.48
C VAL A 361 1.25 1.78 9.27
N ALA A 362 0.39 1.04 9.97
CA ALA A 362 -1.05 1.26 9.97
C ALA A 362 -1.43 2.46 10.87
N LEU A 363 -0.66 3.55 10.81
CA LEU A 363 -0.73 4.70 11.70
C LEU A 363 -2.05 5.48 11.56
N SER A 364 -2.27 6.38 12.51
CA SER A 364 -3.48 7.20 12.58
C SER A 364 -3.47 8.30 11.52
N SER A 365 -4.25 8.11 10.47
CA SER A 365 -4.38 9.06 9.36
C SER A 365 -5.69 8.88 8.60
N SER A 366 -6.14 9.95 7.92
CA SER A 366 -7.19 9.86 6.92
C SER A 366 -6.71 9.11 5.68
N HIS A 367 -7.64 8.61 4.84
CA HIS A 367 -7.30 7.92 3.59
C HIS A 367 -6.36 8.75 2.71
N ILE A 368 -6.67 10.02 2.48
CA ILE A 368 -5.87 10.84 1.58
C ILE A 368 -4.51 11.23 2.16
N ALA A 369 -4.41 11.51 3.46
CA ALA A 369 -3.14 11.77 4.12
C ALA A 369 -2.24 10.53 4.12
N PHE A 370 -2.83 9.33 4.33
CA PHE A 370 -2.10 8.07 4.22
C PHE A 370 -1.46 7.90 2.85
N GLY A 371 -2.09 8.37 1.77
CA GLY A 371 -1.55 8.38 0.42
C GLY A 371 -0.17 9.06 0.29
N SER A 372 0.13 10.03 1.16
CA SER A 372 1.46 10.68 1.24
C SER A 372 2.42 9.98 2.22
N ILE A 373 1.90 9.46 3.33
CA ILE A 373 2.71 8.91 4.42
C ILE A 373 3.19 7.48 4.11
N ARG A 374 2.44 6.70 3.38
CA ARG A 374 2.62 5.26 3.10
C ARG A 374 3.90 4.86 2.35
N MET A 375 4.83 5.76 2.17
CA MET A 375 6.11 5.46 1.52
C MET A 375 7.04 4.70 2.47
N GLU A 376 7.65 3.61 2.00
CA GLU A 376 8.49 2.73 2.80
C GLU A 376 9.64 3.47 3.53
N PRO A 377 10.34 4.45 2.94
CA PRO A 377 11.32 5.24 3.68
C PRO A 377 10.72 6.02 4.85
N VAL A 378 9.46 6.45 4.75
CA VAL A 378 8.75 7.11 5.85
C VAL A 378 8.44 6.09 6.94
N PHE A 379 7.95 4.90 6.59
CA PHE A 379 7.73 3.82 7.55
C PHE A 379 9.01 3.42 8.30
N MET A 380 10.16 3.38 7.62
CA MET A 380 11.46 3.14 8.27
C MET A 380 11.79 4.23 9.30
N ILE A 381 11.55 5.51 8.97
CA ILE A 381 11.71 6.63 9.90
C ILE A 381 10.78 6.49 11.11
N LEU A 382 9.51 6.18 10.89
CA LEU A 382 8.53 6.01 11.95
C LEU A 382 8.80 4.76 12.80
N GLY A 383 9.31 3.68 12.20
CA GLY A 383 9.75 2.47 12.90
C GLY A 383 10.92 2.75 13.85
N GLN A 384 11.92 3.51 13.41
CA GLN A 384 13.02 3.97 14.27
C GLN A 384 12.49 4.84 15.42
N SER A 385 11.54 5.74 15.15
CA SER A 385 10.94 6.60 16.17
C SER A 385 10.13 5.78 17.18
N ALA A 386 9.35 4.81 16.72
CA ALA A 386 8.58 3.90 17.57
C ALA A 386 9.50 3.10 18.51
N ALA A 387 10.58 2.52 17.95
CA ALA A 387 11.56 1.76 18.74
C ALA A 387 12.26 2.64 19.80
N THR A 388 12.63 3.88 19.43
CA THR A 388 13.27 4.83 20.35
C THR A 388 12.30 5.21 21.47
N ALA A 389 11.06 5.53 21.15
CA ALA A 389 10.03 5.86 22.16
C ALA A 389 9.73 4.64 23.06
N GLY A 390 9.66 3.45 22.50
CA GLY A 390 9.48 2.21 23.26
C GLY A 390 10.61 1.94 24.23
N ALA A 391 11.87 2.16 23.84
CA ALA A 391 13.03 2.02 24.72
C ALA A 391 12.95 3.03 25.87
N ILE A 392 12.65 4.31 25.60
CA ILE A 392 12.48 5.35 26.65
C ILE A 392 11.35 4.95 27.61
N ALA A 393 10.23 4.48 27.10
CA ALA A 393 9.09 4.05 27.93
C ALA A 393 9.47 2.89 28.87
N ILE A 394 10.28 1.95 28.39
CA ILE A 394 10.81 0.84 29.20
C ILE A 394 11.73 1.35 30.30
N ASP A 395 12.70 2.20 29.95
CA ASP A 395 13.71 2.71 30.87
C ASP A 395 13.09 3.55 32.00
N GLN A 396 12.08 4.34 31.66
CA GLN A 396 11.38 5.20 32.62
C GLN A 396 10.19 4.51 33.29
N SER A 397 9.82 3.30 32.88
CA SER A 397 8.65 2.57 33.36
C SER A 397 7.35 3.36 33.23
N VAL A 398 7.14 3.97 32.06
CA VAL A 398 5.95 4.78 31.74
C VAL A 398 5.19 4.20 30.53
N ASP A 399 3.94 4.64 30.36
CA ASP A 399 3.17 4.35 29.12
C ASP A 399 3.78 5.10 27.93
N VAL A 400 3.60 4.57 26.72
CA VAL A 400 4.12 5.21 25.50
C VAL A 400 3.55 6.62 25.28
N GLN A 401 2.31 6.89 25.71
CA GLN A 401 1.70 8.22 25.68
C GLN A 401 2.26 9.19 26.75
N SER A 402 3.07 8.70 27.70
CA SER A 402 3.70 9.50 28.76
C SER A 402 5.17 9.82 28.48
N VAL A 403 5.73 9.34 27.40
CA VAL A 403 7.09 9.70 26.95
C VAL A 403 7.12 11.21 26.66
N ASP A 404 8.00 11.94 27.34
CA ASP A 404 8.17 13.39 27.11
C ASP A 404 8.87 13.61 25.76
N TYR A 405 8.09 14.10 24.80
CA TYR A 405 8.62 14.35 23.48
C TYR A 405 9.78 15.38 23.50
N GLN A 406 9.64 16.47 24.24
CA GLN A 406 10.61 17.57 24.21
C GLN A 406 11.88 17.24 24.96
N GLN A 407 11.77 16.57 26.09
CA GLN A 407 12.92 16.31 26.98
C GLN A 407 13.63 15.01 26.64
N ASP A 408 12.90 13.99 26.15
CA ASP A 408 13.46 12.65 25.97
C ASP A 408 13.49 12.21 24.50
N LEU A 409 12.33 12.16 23.83
CA LEU A 409 12.23 11.56 22.50
C LEU A 409 12.93 12.41 21.43
N ARG A 410 12.62 13.69 21.36
CA ARG A 410 13.21 14.60 20.35
C ARG A 410 14.73 14.65 20.43
N PRO A 411 15.38 14.81 21.61
CA PRO A 411 16.82 14.76 21.72
C PRO A 411 17.42 13.42 21.29
N ALA A 412 16.78 12.29 21.63
CA ALA A 412 17.23 10.96 21.24
C ALA A 412 17.20 10.78 19.70
N LEU A 413 16.10 11.17 19.04
CA LEU A 413 15.95 11.11 17.59
C LEU A 413 16.99 12.00 16.87
N LEU A 414 17.20 13.22 17.35
CA LEU A 414 18.21 14.12 16.79
C LEU A 414 19.63 13.58 16.96
N LYS A 415 19.93 12.98 18.11
CA LYS A 415 21.22 12.31 18.36
C LYS A 415 21.44 11.13 17.43
N ALA A 416 20.39 10.41 17.07
CA ALA A 416 20.41 9.33 16.08
C ALA A 416 20.50 9.83 14.62
N GLY A 417 20.53 11.15 14.39
CA GLY A 417 20.66 11.75 13.06
C GLY A 417 19.33 11.91 12.29
N GLN A 418 18.21 11.73 12.96
CA GLN A 418 16.89 11.85 12.33
C GLN A 418 16.54 13.32 12.03
N ILE A 419 15.89 13.56 10.89
CA ILE A 419 15.49 14.90 10.46
C ILE A 419 14.04 15.15 10.88
N LEU A 420 13.86 16.06 11.84
CA LEU A 420 12.54 16.37 12.41
C LEU A 420 11.96 17.70 11.92
N GLU A 421 12.76 18.55 11.29
CA GLU A 421 12.37 19.87 10.84
C GLU A 421 13.01 20.23 9.51
N VAL A 422 12.27 20.95 8.67
CA VAL A 422 12.82 21.52 7.44
C VAL A 422 13.64 22.77 7.80
N LYS A 423 14.94 22.74 7.57
CA LYS A 423 15.77 23.93 7.74
C LYS A 423 15.30 25.04 6.77
N ARG A 424 14.73 26.11 7.30
CA ARG A 424 14.46 27.31 6.49
C ARG A 424 15.80 27.85 5.97
N LYS A 425 15.98 27.87 4.63
CA LYS A 425 17.09 28.64 4.07
C LYS A 425 16.89 30.08 4.56
N LYS A 426 17.81 30.61 5.36
CA LYS A 426 17.87 32.05 5.62
C LYS A 426 17.98 32.74 4.26
N LYS A 427 17.01 33.60 3.93
CA LYS A 427 17.08 34.49 2.77
C LYS A 427 18.21 35.48 2.97
#